data_a393f06ad145db6579cb9184785c8880
#
_entry.id   a393f06ad145db6579cb9184785c8880
#
_cell.length_a   1.000
_cell.length_b   1.000
_cell.length_c   1.000
_cell.angle_alpha   90.00
_cell.angle_beta   90.00
_cell.angle_gamma   90.00
#
_symmetry.space_group_name_H-M   'P 1'
#
loop_
_entity.id
_entity.type
_entity.pdbx_description
1 polymer ?
#
loop_
_entity_poly.entity_id
_entity_poly.type
_entity_poly.pdbx_seq_one_letter_code
_entity_poly.pdbx_strand_id
1 'polypeptide(L)'
;ARTAYFIWKDPYMLAGKQTFIDDILSRGGFENVITEDRYPEIGADQLIKLRPERIFLSSEPYPFKDEHVRIIQSICPEARVSIVDGEMFSWYGSRLLLSPAYLSSLE
;
A
#
# COMPACT_ATOMS: atom_id res chain seq x y z
N ALA A 1 4.65 0.68 -11.22
CA ALA A 1 4.81 1.92 -10.45
C ALA A 1 5.40 1.63 -9.07
N ARG A 2 6.23 2.53 -8.57
CA ARG A 2 6.79 2.44 -7.22
C ARG A 2 5.67 2.65 -6.21
N THR A 3 5.47 1.67 -5.32
CA THR A 3 4.26 1.56 -4.50
C THR A 3 4.58 1.35 -3.03
N ALA A 4 3.85 2.04 -2.16
CA ALA A 4 3.87 1.82 -0.72
C ALA A 4 2.46 1.40 -0.27
N TYR A 5 2.38 0.36 0.54
CA TYR A 5 1.10 -0.18 1.02
C TYR A 5 1.05 -0.09 2.54
N PHE A 6 0.14 0.73 3.06
CA PHE A 6 -0.03 0.98 4.49
C PHE A 6 -1.04 0.02 5.10
N ILE A 7 -0.68 -0.60 6.22
CA ILE A 7 -1.58 -1.50 6.95
C ILE A 7 -1.98 -0.98 8.33
N TRP A 8 -1.24 -0.01 8.88
CA TRP A 8 -1.46 0.48 10.24
C TRP A 8 -1.02 1.93 10.40
N LYS A 9 -1.60 2.59 11.39
CA LYS A 9 -1.26 3.96 11.78
C LYS A 9 -0.98 4.00 13.29
N ASP A 10 -0.09 4.91 13.69
CA ASP A 10 0.36 5.14 15.06
C ASP A 10 1.01 3.90 15.69
N PRO A 11 2.14 3.45 15.15
CA PRO A 11 2.93 4.06 14.06
C PRO A 11 2.47 3.60 12.68
N TYR A 12 2.91 4.27 11.63
CA TYR A 12 2.70 3.78 10.27
C TYR A 12 3.49 2.50 10.05
N MET A 13 2.80 1.45 9.68
CA MET A 13 3.41 0.18 9.31
C MET A 13 3.00 -0.15 7.90
N LEU A 14 3.98 -0.52 7.09
CA LEU A 14 3.81 -0.80 5.68
C LEU A 14 4.14 -2.26 5.38
N ALA A 15 3.55 -2.79 4.31
CA ALA A 15 3.88 -4.15 3.87
C ALA A 15 5.23 -4.15 3.19
N GLY A 16 6.15 -4.94 3.74
CA GLY A 16 7.49 -5.15 3.20
C GLY A 16 7.60 -6.48 2.46
N LYS A 17 8.83 -6.95 2.32
CA LYS A 17 9.11 -8.23 1.65
C LYS A 17 8.62 -9.41 2.51
N GLN A 18 8.48 -10.57 1.88
CA GLN A 18 8.01 -11.81 2.52
C GLN A 18 6.61 -11.68 3.12
N THR A 19 5.78 -10.82 2.53
CA THR A 19 4.36 -10.72 2.88
C THR A 19 3.50 -11.14 1.70
N PHE A 20 2.29 -11.58 2.01
CA PHE A 20 1.32 -11.91 0.97
C PHE A 20 0.99 -10.68 0.12
N ILE A 21 0.93 -9.52 0.75
CA ILE A 21 0.66 -8.25 0.06
C ILE A 21 1.77 -7.94 -0.94
N ASP A 22 3.03 -8.12 -0.56
CA ASP A 22 4.16 -7.90 -1.46
C ASP A 22 4.06 -8.79 -2.71
N ASP A 23 3.71 -10.06 -2.52
CA ASP A 23 3.54 -10.99 -3.62
C ASP A 23 2.43 -10.53 -4.58
N ILE A 24 1.30 -10.09 -4.04
CA ILE A 24 0.19 -9.59 -4.85
C ILE A 24 0.57 -8.33 -5.60
N LEU A 25 1.25 -7.39 -4.95
CA LEU A 25 1.72 -6.16 -5.61
C LEU A 25 2.62 -6.50 -6.78
N SER A 26 3.56 -7.40 -6.57
CA SER A 26 4.49 -7.83 -7.61
C SER A 26 3.76 -8.43 -8.80
N ARG A 27 2.76 -9.28 -8.57
CA ARG A 27 1.97 -9.88 -9.63
C ARG A 27 1.14 -8.85 -10.40
N GLY A 28 0.77 -7.76 -9.73
CA GLY A 28 0.03 -6.66 -10.37
C GLY A 28 0.91 -5.66 -11.10
N GLY A 29 2.21 -5.87 -11.12
CA GLY A 29 3.15 -4.95 -11.78
C GLY A 29 3.54 -3.76 -10.93
N PHE A 30 3.25 -3.79 -9.63
CA PHE A 30 3.65 -2.73 -8.70
C PHE A 30 4.99 -3.08 -8.07
N GLU A 31 5.88 -2.10 -8.02
CA GLU A 31 7.18 -2.25 -7.35
C GLU A 31 7.05 -1.78 -5.92
N ASN A 32 7.16 -2.69 -4.95
CA ASN A 32 7.12 -2.33 -3.54
C ASN A 32 8.40 -1.58 -3.16
N VAL A 33 8.25 -0.33 -2.71
CA VAL A 33 9.41 0.50 -2.32
C VAL A 33 10.02 0.08 -0.98
N ILE A 34 9.30 -0.72 -0.20
CA ILE A 34 9.79 -1.21 1.10
C ILE A 34 10.65 -2.44 0.86
N THR A 35 11.91 -2.38 1.28
CA THR A 35 12.87 -3.47 1.08
C THR A 35 13.05 -4.34 2.33
N GLU A 36 12.61 -3.86 3.48
CA GLU A 36 12.66 -4.63 4.73
C GLU A 36 11.60 -5.74 4.72
N ASP A 37 11.85 -6.80 5.47
CA ASP A 37 10.93 -7.92 5.58
C ASP A 37 9.76 -7.62 6.50
N ARG A 38 8.64 -8.27 6.27
CA ARG A 38 7.43 -8.23 7.10
C ARG A 38 6.74 -6.87 7.04
N TYR A 39 6.54 -6.23 8.19
CA TYR A 39 5.75 -5.00 8.31
C TYR A 39 6.54 -3.96 9.08
N PRO A 40 7.55 -3.35 8.45
CA PRO A 40 8.36 -2.34 9.13
C PRO A 40 7.57 -1.09 9.46
N GLU A 41 8.02 -0.41 10.51
CA GLU A 41 7.54 0.92 10.85
C GLU A 41 8.28 1.94 9.98
N ILE A 42 7.52 2.78 9.28
CA ILE A 42 8.08 3.75 8.35
C ILE A 42 7.65 5.16 8.76
N GLY A 43 8.61 6.01 9.06
CA GLY A 43 8.33 7.41 9.37
C GLY A 43 8.09 8.26 8.13
N ALA A 44 7.52 9.44 8.34
CA ALA A 44 7.21 10.37 7.25
C ALA A 44 8.46 10.74 6.44
N ASP A 45 9.58 11.01 7.11
CA ASP A 45 10.84 11.37 6.43
C ASP A 45 11.33 10.25 5.53
N GLN A 46 11.24 9.02 6.01
CA GLN A 46 11.65 7.85 5.23
C GLN A 46 10.73 7.66 4.02
N LEU A 47 9.44 7.84 4.21
CA LEU A 47 8.46 7.74 3.14
C LEU A 47 8.76 8.75 2.02
N ILE A 48 9.08 9.98 2.39
CA ILE A 48 9.43 11.03 1.43
C ILE A 48 10.65 10.61 0.61
N LYS A 49 11.67 10.06 1.26
CA LYS A 49 12.90 9.61 0.58
C LYS A 49 12.66 8.46 -0.38
N LEU A 50 11.70 7.61 -0.09
CA LEU A 50 11.39 6.46 -0.94
C LEU A 50 10.68 6.86 -2.24
N ARG A 51 10.06 8.03 -2.28
CA ARG A 51 9.40 8.59 -3.46
C ARG A 51 8.41 7.62 -4.12
N PRO A 52 7.42 7.13 -3.38
CA PRO A 52 6.42 6.27 -4.00
C PRO A 52 5.57 7.05 -4.99
N GLU A 53 5.20 6.40 -6.10
CA GLU A 53 4.29 6.97 -7.08
C GLU A 53 2.83 6.65 -6.74
N ARG A 54 2.62 5.50 -6.11
CA ARG A 54 1.31 5.05 -5.64
C ARG A 54 1.39 4.75 -4.17
N ILE A 55 0.38 5.19 -3.42
CA ILE A 55 0.26 4.84 -2.00
C ILE A 55 -1.12 4.26 -1.79
N PHE A 56 -1.16 3.03 -1.30
CA PHE A 56 -2.40 2.35 -0.95
C PHE A 56 -2.57 2.35 0.56
N LEU A 57 -3.73 2.81 1.03
CA LEU A 57 -4.10 2.76 2.43
C LEU A 57 -5.16 1.66 2.57
N SER A 58 -4.83 0.62 3.30
CA SER A 58 -5.73 -0.52 3.44
C SER A 58 -6.95 -0.18 4.29
N SER A 59 -8.12 -0.69 3.93
CA SER A 59 -9.32 -0.50 4.72
C SER A 59 -9.30 -1.31 6.03
N GLU A 60 -8.39 -2.28 6.13
CA GLU A 60 -8.21 -3.13 7.31
C GLU A 60 -6.78 -3.69 7.37
N PRO A 61 -6.26 -4.07 8.53
CA PRO A 61 -6.89 -4.06 9.86
C PRO A 61 -7.12 -2.67 10.42
N TYR A 62 -6.27 -1.68 10.07
CA TYR A 62 -6.54 -0.30 10.45
C TYR A 62 -7.53 0.32 9.46
N PRO A 63 -8.60 0.95 9.97
CA PRO A 63 -9.64 1.50 9.09
C PRO A 63 -9.22 2.87 8.53
N PHE A 64 -8.31 2.87 7.56
CA PHE A 64 -7.94 4.12 6.89
C PHE A 64 -9.16 4.73 6.19
N LYS A 65 -9.26 6.06 6.29
CA LYS A 65 -10.40 6.85 5.77
C LYS A 65 -9.89 8.04 4.98
N ASP A 66 -10.80 8.80 4.40
CA ASP A 66 -10.49 9.96 3.57
C ASP A 66 -9.60 10.99 4.28
N GLU A 67 -9.78 11.18 5.58
CA GLU A 67 -8.92 12.08 6.34
C GLU A 67 -7.46 11.66 6.30
N HIS A 68 -7.21 10.35 6.29
CA HIS A 68 -5.85 9.82 6.21
C HIS A 68 -5.28 10.00 4.81
N VAL A 69 -6.11 9.88 3.78
CA VAL A 69 -5.70 10.16 2.41
C VAL A 69 -5.16 11.59 2.32
N ARG A 70 -5.88 12.55 2.89
CA ARG A 70 -5.45 13.95 2.86
C ARG A 70 -4.13 14.17 3.60
N ILE A 71 -3.96 13.53 4.75
CA ILE A 71 -2.74 13.66 5.54
C ILE A 71 -1.54 13.09 4.77
N ILE A 72 -1.67 11.87 4.26
CA ILE A 72 -0.59 11.22 3.52
C ILE A 72 -0.31 11.96 2.21
N GLN A 73 -1.34 12.45 1.55
CA GLN A 73 -1.19 13.23 0.32
C GLN A 73 -0.39 14.50 0.57
N SER A 74 -0.54 15.13 1.75
CA SER A 74 0.24 16.32 2.09
C SER A 74 1.72 15.99 2.36
N ILE A 75 2.01 14.76 2.82
CA ILE A 75 3.39 14.30 3.03
C ILE A 75 4.05 13.97 1.68
N CYS A 76 3.32 13.35 0.78
CA CYS A 76 3.80 12.93 -0.54
C CYS A 76 2.90 13.52 -1.64
N PRO A 77 3.04 14.82 -1.94
CA PRO A 77 2.10 15.51 -2.84
C PRO A 77 2.14 15.00 -4.28
N GLU A 78 3.22 14.35 -4.70
CA GLU A 78 3.34 13.83 -6.05
C GLU A 78 2.85 12.39 -6.18
N ALA A 79 2.56 11.72 -5.07
CA ALA A 79 2.04 10.36 -5.09
C ALA A 79 0.53 10.37 -5.30
N ARG A 80 0.02 9.29 -5.90
CA ARG A 80 -1.42 9.07 -5.96
C ARG A 80 -1.81 8.21 -4.76
N VAL A 81 -2.56 8.79 -3.83
CA VAL A 81 -2.99 8.13 -2.59
C VAL A 81 -4.43 7.68 -2.73
N SER A 82 -4.69 6.41 -2.44
CA SER A 82 -6.05 5.87 -2.49
C SER A 82 -6.26 4.83 -1.42
N ILE A 83 -7.53 4.64 -1.03
CA ILE A 83 -7.91 3.57 -0.12
C ILE A 83 -8.21 2.33 -0.96
N VAL A 84 -7.69 1.18 -0.53
CA VAL A 84 -7.96 -0.10 -1.17
C VAL A 84 -8.66 -1.04 -0.19
N ASP A 85 -9.41 -1.98 -0.73
CA ASP A 85 -10.07 -2.99 0.09
C ASP A 85 -9.04 -3.99 0.60
N GLY A 86 -8.73 -3.90 1.91
CA GLY A 86 -7.74 -4.77 2.53
C GLY A 86 -8.08 -6.24 2.47
N GLU A 87 -9.37 -6.58 2.41
CA GLU A 87 -9.80 -7.96 2.27
C GLU A 87 -9.34 -8.55 0.93
N MET A 88 -9.31 -7.75 -0.13
CA MET A 88 -8.84 -8.16 -1.45
C MET A 88 -7.35 -8.52 -1.45
N PHE A 89 -6.57 -7.92 -0.52
CA PHE A 89 -5.16 -8.21 -0.36
C PHE A 89 -4.90 -9.31 0.69
N SER A 90 -5.94 -10.05 1.05
CA SER A 90 -5.84 -11.21 1.95
C SER A 90 -5.81 -12.50 1.13
N TRP A 91 -5.50 -13.60 1.83
CA TRP A 91 -5.52 -14.93 1.21
C TRP A 91 -6.88 -15.24 0.56
N TYR A 92 -7.98 -14.90 1.25
CA TYR A 92 -9.33 -15.21 0.75
C TYR A 92 -9.74 -14.33 -0.43
N GLY A 93 -9.31 -13.08 -0.46
CA GLY A 93 -9.68 -12.13 -1.50
C GLY A 93 -8.79 -12.19 -2.74
N SER A 94 -7.68 -12.91 -2.69
CA SER A 94 -6.65 -12.88 -3.74
C SER A 94 -7.14 -13.31 -5.12
N ARG A 95 -8.12 -14.20 -5.18
CA ARG A 95 -8.65 -14.67 -6.47
C ARG A 95 -9.28 -13.53 -7.27
N LEU A 96 -9.99 -12.63 -6.59
CA LEU A 96 -10.60 -11.46 -7.23
C LEU A 96 -9.53 -10.43 -7.58
N LEU A 97 -8.58 -10.22 -6.68
CA LEU A 97 -7.51 -9.27 -6.88
C LEU A 97 -6.64 -9.61 -8.08
N LEU A 98 -6.41 -10.89 -8.33
CA LEU A 98 -5.56 -11.32 -9.43
C LEU A 98 -6.27 -11.25 -10.80
N SER A 99 -7.54 -10.85 -10.84
CA SER A 99 -8.19 -10.60 -12.12
C SER A 99 -7.52 -9.41 -12.82
N PRO A 100 -7.27 -9.49 -14.13
CA PRO A 100 -6.64 -8.37 -14.85
C PRO A 100 -7.43 -7.07 -14.76
N ALA A 101 -8.76 -7.16 -14.77
CA ALA A 101 -9.61 -5.98 -14.69
C ALA A 101 -9.45 -5.24 -13.36
N TYR A 102 -9.38 -5.98 -12.25
CA TYR A 102 -9.20 -5.36 -10.95
C TYR A 102 -7.83 -4.72 -10.81
N LEU A 103 -6.78 -5.43 -11.21
CA LEU A 103 -5.41 -4.91 -11.12
C LEU A 103 -5.24 -3.65 -11.96
N SER A 104 -5.83 -3.62 -13.15
CA SER A 104 -5.82 -2.42 -13.99
C SER A 104 -6.51 -1.24 -13.31
N SER A 105 -7.56 -1.49 -12.55
CA SER A 105 -8.30 -0.41 -11.86
C SER A 105 -7.47 0.27 -10.77
N LEU A 106 -6.44 -0.40 -10.25
CA LEU A 106 -5.56 0.15 -9.21
C LEU A 106 -4.48 1.07 -9.78
N GLU A 107 -4.24 0.99 -11.06
CA GLU A 107 -3.28 1.86 -11.75
C GLU A 107 -3.89 3.22 -12.04
#